data_25b726ee672ca636bf0ac29d7e22f781
#
_entry.id   25b726ee672ca636bf0ac29d7e22f781
#
_cell.length_a   1.000
_cell.length_b   1.000
_cell.length_c   1.000
_cell.angle_alpha   90.00
_cell.angle_beta   90.00
_cell.angle_gamma   90.00
#
_symmetry.space_group_name_H-M   'P 1'
#
loop_
_entity.id
_entity.type
_entity.pdbx_description
1 polymer ?
#
loop_
_entity_poly.entity_id
_entity_poly.type
_entity_poly.pdbx_seq_one_letter_code
_entity_poly.pdbx_strand_id
1 'polypeptide(L)'
;MNAEYKVGDFIYNADIYDGLNNSLSDLAFYKKWLPQNKDAKILELCCGTGRLTIPIAKDGYNIKGVDYTLSMLERAKEKAFQAGLKIDFIEADIRELNLGEKFDFIFIPFNSIHHLYKNEDLFDALKVVRNHLKEKGLFLLDCFNPNIQYIVENERKQHVIAEYTTNDEKKSVDKTKHAL
;
A
#
# COMPACT_ATOMS: atom_id res chain seq x y z
N MET A 1 -5.04 19.38 -24.75
CA MET A 1 -6.22 18.64 -24.23
C MET A 1 -5.84 18.16 -22.85
N ASN A 2 -6.43 18.72 -21.80
CA ASN A 2 -6.16 18.25 -20.44
C ASN A 2 -6.79 16.87 -20.30
N ALA A 3 -5.97 15.83 -20.16
CA ALA A 3 -6.46 14.51 -19.84
C ALA A 3 -7.09 14.58 -18.45
N GLU A 4 -8.38 14.40 -18.36
CA GLU A 4 -9.11 14.34 -17.11
C GLU A 4 -8.82 12.97 -16.47
N TYR A 5 -7.84 12.91 -15.57
CA TYR A 5 -7.51 11.68 -14.86
C TYR A 5 -8.58 11.39 -13.80
N LYS A 6 -9.12 10.19 -13.83
CA LYS A 6 -9.97 9.68 -12.74
C LYS A 6 -9.08 9.32 -11.55
N VAL A 7 -9.58 9.51 -10.33
CA VAL A 7 -8.83 9.20 -9.09
C VAL A 7 -8.24 7.78 -9.11
N GLY A 8 -8.96 6.80 -9.71
CA GLY A 8 -8.48 5.44 -9.88
C GLY A 8 -7.21 5.31 -10.74
N ASP A 9 -7.00 6.20 -11.72
CA ASP A 9 -5.84 6.11 -12.61
C ASP A 9 -4.51 6.33 -11.84
N PHE A 10 -4.53 7.11 -10.78
CA PHE A 10 -3.35 7.35 -9.94
C PHE A 10 -3.02 6.18 -8.99
N ILE A 11 -4.03 5.42 -8.61
CA ILE A 11 -3.89 4.36 -7.62
C ILE A 11 -3.57 3.02 -8.29
N TYR A 12 -4.09 2.81 -9.50
CA TYR A 12 -3.99 1.52 -10.21
C TYR A 12 -2.98 1.52 -11.35
N ASN A 13 -2.32 2.66 -11.62
CA ASN A 13 -1.23 2.75 -12.58
C ASN A 13 0.11 2.72 -11.85
N ALA A 14 0.87 1.64 -12.02
CA ALA A 14 2.12 1.40 -11.30
C ALA A 14 3.19 2.47 -11.58
N ASP A 15 3.28 3.01 -12.81
CA ASP A 15 4.28 4.03 -13.17
C ASP A 15 3.97 5.37 -12.48
N ILE A 16 2.69 5.77 -12.50
CA ILE A 16 2.22 6.98 -11.84
C ILE A 16 2.39 6.82 -10.32
N TYR A 17 2.00 5.68 -9.78
CA TYR A 17 2.12 5.39 -8.36
C TYR A 17 3.57 5.48 -7.88
N ASP A 18 4.51 4.82 -8.55
CA ASP A 18 5.93 4.84 -8.19
C ASP A 18 6.54 6.25 -8.34
N GLY A 19 6.10 7.03 -9.33
CA GLY A 19 6.52 8.42 -9.50
C GLY A 19 6.09 9.33 -8.34
N LEU A 20 4.91 9.09 -7.78
CA LEU A 20 4.33 9.91 -6.71
C LEU A 20 4.65 9.41 -5.30
N ASN A 21 4.87 8.11 -5.11
CA ASN A 21 4.94 7.46 -3.79
C ASN A 21 6.28 6.71 -3.59
N ASN A 22 7.39 7.35 -3.95
CA ASN A 22 8.73 6.78 -3.78
C ASN A 22 9.33 7.00 -2.37
N SER A 23 8.69 7.79 -1.52
CA SER A 23 9.16 8.04 -0.16
C SER A 23 9.05 6.78 0.70
N LEU A 24 10.09 6.52 1.50
CA LEU A 24 10.16 5.46 2.50
C LEU A 24 10.14 6.02 3.93
N SER A 25 9.60 7.22 4.13
CA SER A 25 9.58 7.89 5.44
C SER A 25 8.86 7.08 6.53
N ASP A 26 7.88 6.28 6.15
CA ASP A 26 7.11 5.39 7.02
C ASP A 26 7.79 4.02 7.28
N LEU A 27 8.76 3.62 6.46
CA LEU A 27 9.45 2.34 6.60
C LEU A 27 10.07 2.15 8.00
N ALA A 28 10.66 3.20 8.55
CA ALA A 28 11.26 3.16 9.88
C ALA A 28 10.23 2.88 10.99
N PHE A 29 8.99 3.37 10.81
CA PHE A 29 7.89 3.09 11.71
C PHE A 29 7.51 1.60 11.67
N TYR A 30 7.29 1.03 10.47
CA TYR A 30 6.94 -0.40 10.34
C TYR A 30 8.04 -1.30 10.87
N LYS A 31 9.32 -0.97 10.61
CA LYS A 31 10.46 -1.75 11.10
C LYS A 31 10.53 -1.88 12.62
N LYS A 32 9.99 -0.93 13.39
CA LYS A 32 9.94 -1.01 14.86
C LYS A 32 9.02 -2.13 15.36
N TRP A 33 8.03 -2.51 14.57
CA TRP A 33 7.03 -3.51 14.93
C TRP A 33 7.32 -4.90 14.36
N LEU A 34 8.33 -5.00 13.48
CA LEU A 34 8.72 -6.29 12.93
C LEU A 34 9.20 -7.24 14.04
N PRO A 35 8.86 -8.52 13.96
CA PRO A 35 9.39 -9.53 14.88
C PRO A 35 10.92 -9.52 14.90
N GLN A 36 11.53 -9.76 16.07
CA GLN A 36 12.99 -9.87 16.16
C GLN A 36 13.51 -11.11 15.42
N ASN A 37 12.74 -12.20 15.41
CA ASN A 37 13.06 -13.40 14.66
C ASN A 37 12.84 -13.16 13.16
N LYS A 38 13.89 -13.30 12.35
CA LYS A 38 13.83 -13.13 10.89
C LYS A 38 13.06 -14.23 10.16
N ASP A 39 12.92 -15.42 10.78
CA ASP A 39 12.12 -16.52 10.24
C ASP A 39 10.61 -16.31 10.45
N ALA A 40 10.24 -15.28 11.18
CA ALA A 40 8.83 -14.92 11.37
C ALA A 40 8.17 -14.63 10.02
N LYS A 41 6.96 -15.16 9.86
CA LYS A 41 6.16 -14.95 8.65
C LYS A 41 5.45 -13.60 8.71
N ILE A 42 5.67 -12.79 7.70
CA ILE A 42 5.08 -11.45 7.58
C ILE A 42 4.18 -11.39 6.36
N LEU A 43 3.05 -10.71 6.49
CA LEU A 43 2.12 -10.45 5.41
C LEU A 43 1.82 -8.96 5.29
N GLU A 44 2.10 -8.39 4.14
CA GLU A 44 1.63 -7.07 3.76
C GLU A 44 0.39 -7.21 2.89
N LEU A 45 -0.71 -6.62 3.34
CA LEU A 45 -1.95 -6.50 2.57
C LEU A 45 -1.99 -5.13 1.89
N CYS A 46 -2.47 -5.08 0.65
CA CYS A 46 -2.43 -3.91 -0.23
C CYS A 46 -0.99 -3.44 -0.50
N CYS A 47 -0.10 -4.37 -0.86
CA CYS A 47 1.33 -4.12 -1.00
C CYS A 47 1.70 -3.24 -2.21
N GLY A 48 0.79 -3.04 -3.14
CA GLY A 48 0.99 -2.25 -4.35
C GLY A 48 2.22 -2.72 -5.15
N THR A 49 3.10 -1.78 -5.45
CA THR A 49 4.36 -2.04 -6.17
C THR A 49 5.49 -2.56 -5.28
N GLY A 50 5.18 -3.01 -4.07
CA GLY A 50 6.15 -3.56 -3.11
C GLY A 50 7.00 -2.50 -2.42
N ARG A 51 6.50 -1.28 -2.25
CA ARG A 51 7.23 -0.15 -1.68
C ARG A 51 7.82 -0.46 -0.28
N LEU A 52 7.09 -1.15 0.59
CA LEU A 52 7.56 -1.61 1.89
C LEU A 52 8.00 -3.07 1.88
N THR A 53 7.30 -3.94 1.14
CA THR A 53 7.62 -5.37 1.03
C THR A 53 9.07 -5.60 0.65
N ILE A 54 9.55 -4.92 -0.40
CA ILE A 54 10.90 -5.13 -0.94
C ILE A 54 11.99 -4.71 0.06
N PRO A 55 11.97 -3.51 0.67
CA PRO A 55 12.95 -3.14 1.70
C PRO A 55 12.94 -4.06 2.93
N ILE A 56 11.76 -4.53 3.36
CA ILE A 56 11.66 -5.47 4.48
C ILE A 56 12.27 -6.83 4.10
N ALA A 57 12.02 -7.31 2.90
CA ALA A 57 12.65 -8.54 2.38
C ALA A 57 14.17 -8.40 2.23
N LYS A 58 14.67 -7.21 1.82
CA LYS A 58 16.12 -6.91 1.78
C LYS A 58 16.80 -7.02 3.15
N ASP A 59 16.07 -6.72 4.21
CA ASP A 59 16.55 -6.88 5.58
C ASP A 59 16.55 -8.35 6.05
N GLY A 60 16.19 -9.29 5.19
CA GLY A 60 16.21 -10.73 5.46
C GLY A 60 14.94 -11.29 6.09
N TYR A 61 13.83 -10.56 6.07
CA TYR A 61 12.55 -11.07 6.58
C TYR A 61 11.81 -11.94 5.56
N ASN A 62 11.11 -12.96 6.07
CA ASN A 62 10.19 -13.77 5.29
C ASN A 62 8.84 -13.06 5.15
N ILE A 63 8.66 -12.30 4.08
CA ILE A 63 7.47 -11.48 3.83
C ILE A 63 6.79 -11.89 2.52
N LYS A 64 5.45 -11.89 2.54
CA LYS A 64 4.59 -11.97 1.36
C LYS A 64 3.83 -10.66 1.17
N GLY A 65 3.57 -10.30 -0.08
CA GLY A 65 2.75 -9.16 -0.44
C GLY A 65 1.46 -9.60 -1.13
N VAL A 66 0.34 -9.03 -0.75
CA VAL A 66 -0.96 -9.24 -1.39
C VAL A 66 -1.47 -7.91 -1.91
N ASP A 67 -1.94 -7.90 -3.14
CA ASP A 67 -2.64 -6.74 -3.72
C ASP A 67 -3.76 -7.22 -4.65
N TYR A 68 -4.76 -6.37 -4.84
CA TYR A 68 -5.88 -6.64 -5.74
C TYR A 68 -5.51 -6.36 -7.21
N THR A 69 -4.51 -5.48 -7.45
CA THR A 69 -4.22 -4.91 -8.76
C THR A 69 -3.03 -5.63 -9.42
N LEU A 70 -3.31 -6.38 -10.49
CA LEU A 70 -2.29 -7.15 -11.20
C LEU A 70 -1.11 -6.29 -11.68
N SER A 71 -1.37 -5.12 -12.28
CA SER A 71 -0.30 -4.24 -12.78
C SER A 71 0.65 -3.74 -11.68
N MET A 72 0.14 -3.55 -10.47
CA MET A 72 0.96 -3.22 -9.30
C MET A 72 1.86 -4.39 -8.90
N LEU A 73 1.31 -5.60 -8.88
CA LEU A 73 2.07 -6.81 -8.55
C LEU A 73 3.12 -7.17 -9.61
N GLU A 74 2.83 -6.94 -10.89
CA GLU A 74 3.82 -7.11 -11.96
C GLU A 74 5.01 -6.17 -11.74
N ARG A 75 4.77 -4.91 -11.42
CA ARG A 75 5.81 -3.96 -11.05
C ARG A 75 6.56 -4.37 -9.79
N ALA A 76 5.87 -4.88 -8.77
CA ALA A 76 6.50 -5.38 -7.56
C ALA A 76 7.43 -6.56 -7.84
N LYS A 77 6.99 -7.52 -8.66
CA LYS A 77 7.79 -8.68 -9.09
C LYS A 77 9.04 -8.25 -9.87
N GLU A 78 8.89 -7.30 -10.80
CA GLU A 78 10.00 -6.74 -11.55
C GLU A 78 11.06 -6.09 -10.63
N LYS A 79 10.62 -5.23 -9.71
CA LYS A 79 11.50 -4.56 -8.74
C LYS A 79 12.18 -5.55 -7.79
N ALA A 80 11.47 -6.58 -7.34
CA ALA A 80 12.05 -7.64 -6.52
C ALA A 80 13.11 -8.45 -7.30
N PHE A 81 12.83 -8.81 -8.55
CA PHE A 81 13.77 -9.49 -9.43
C PHE A 81 15.05 -8.66 -9.65
N GLN A 82 14.91 -7.38 -9.96
CA GLN A 82 16.04 -6.45 -10.12
C GLN A 82 16.86 -6.31 -8.82
N ALA A 83 16.23 -6.48 -7.67
CA ALA A 83 16.88 -6.49 -6.38
C ALA A 83 17.49 -7.84 -5.98
N GLY A 84 17.39 -8.88 -6.82
CA GLY A 84 17.85 -10.23 -6.53
C GLY A 84 17.04 -10.95 -5.44
N LEU A 85 15.79 -10.55 -5.23
CA LEU A 85 14.93 -11.10 -4.18
C LEU A 85 13.86 -12.02 -4.77
N LYS A 86 13.55 -13.08 -4.02
CA LYS A 86 12.43 -13.96 -4.29
C LYS A 86 11.35 -13.69 -3.24
N ILE A 87 10.28 -13.03 -3.66
CA ILE A 87 9.15 -12.65 -2.80
C ILE A 87 7.86 -13.19 -3.42
N ASP A 88 6.99 -13.78 -2.59
CA ASP A 88 5.67 -14.20 -3.03
C ASP A 88 4.74 -12.99 -3.09
N PHE A 89 4.41 -12.53 -4.30
CA PHE A 89 3.40 -11.53 -4.57
C PHE A 89 2.13 -12.22 -5.11
N ILE A 90 1.01 -12.02 -4.40
CA ILE A 90 -0.24 -12.76 -4.59
C ILE A 90 -1.34 -11.77 -4.98
N GLU A 91 -2.00 -12.04 -6.10
CA GLU A 91 -3.19 -11.29 -6.51
C GLU A 91 -4.40 -11.83 -5.76
N ALA A 92 -5.01 -11.01 -4.92
CA ALA A 92 -6.23 -11.38 -4.19
C ALA A 92 -6.92 -10.15 -3.60
N ASP A 93 -8.23 -10.30 -3.39
CA ASP A 93 -9.02 -9.37 -2.60
C ASP A 93 -8.84 -9.65 -1.11
N ILE A 94 -8.49 -8.63 -0.34
CA ILE A 94 -8.27 -8.77 1.11
C ILE A 94 -9.54 -9.07 1.89
N ARG A 95 -10.72 -8.98 1.26
CA ARG A 95 -12.02 -9.30 1.89
C ARG A 95 -12.32 -10.80 1.91
N GLU A 96 -11.69 -11.57 1.02
CA GLU A 96 -11.95 -13.02 0.85
C GLU A 96 -10.68 -13.87 0.77
N LEU A 97 -9.52 -13.29 1.01
CA LEU A 97 -8.23 -13.96 0.96
C LEU A 97 -8.20 -15.19 1.86
N ASN A 98 -7.68 -16.31 1.32
CA ASN A 98 -7.38 -17.51 2.09
C ASN A 98 -6.06 -18.14 1.62
N LEU A 99 -5.00 -17.96 2.39
CA LEU A 99 -3.66 -18.49 2.12
C LEU A 99 -3.41 -19.86 2.77
N GLY A 100 -4.32 -20.31 3.65
CA GLY A 100 -4.15 -21.58 4.37
C GLY A 100 -2.99 -21.57 5.37
N GLU A 101 -2.42 -20.42 5.70
CA GLU A 101 -1.30 -20.28 6.63
C GLU A 101 -1.48 -19.12 7.60
N LYS A 102 -0.65 -19.09 8.66
CA LYS A 102 -0.68 -18.08 9.70
C LYS A 102 0.60 -17.25 9.73
N PHE A 103 0.47 -15.98 10.08
CA PHE A 103 1.54 -14.99 10.10
C PHE A 103 1.79 -14.48 11.51
N ASP A 104 3.03 -14.14 11.80
CA ASP A 104 3.46 -13.53 13.07
C ASP A 104 3.15 -12.02 13.08
N PHE A 105 3.19 -11.40 11.89
CA PHE A 105 2.90 -9.98 11.70
C PHE A 105 2.13 -9.78 10.40
N ILE A 106 1.01 -9.07 10.49
CA ILE A 106 0.20 -8.64 9.33
C ILE A 106 0.07 -7.13 9.39
N PHE A 107 0.22 -6.46 8.25
CA PHE A 107 0.00 -5.02 8.22
C PHE A 107 -0.66 -4.53 6.94
N ILE A 108 -1.38 -3.41 7.06
CA ILE A 108 -2.01 -2.67 5.96
C ILE A 108 -1.46 -1.25 6.01
N PRO A 109 -0.52 -0.89 5.13
CA PRO A 109 0.11 0.43 5.15
C PRO A 109 -0.60 1.44 4.27
N PHE A 110 -0.15 2.70 4.43
CA PHE A 110 -0.39 3.80 3.49
C PHE A 110 -1.87 4.12 3.27
N ASN A 111 -2.64 4.08 4.36
CA ASN A 111 -4.08 4.38 4.33
C ASN A 111 -4.90 3.45 3.42
N SER A 112 -4.37 2.31 3.00
CA SER A 112 -5.04 1.42 2.03
C SER A 112 -6.39 0.92 2.53
N ILE A 113 -6.60 0.85 3.85
CA ILE A 113 -7.87 0.47 4.45
C ILE A 113 -9.03 1.40 4.04
N HIS A 114 -8.74 2.65 3.67
CA HIS A 114 -9.76 3.61 3.22
C HIS A 114 -10.34 3.32 1.82
N HIS A 115 -9.80 2.34 1.09
CA HIS A 115 -10.41 1.86 -0.15
C HIS A 115 -11.58 0.90 0.10
N LEU A 116 -11.83 0.51 1.34
CA LEU A 116 -13.00 -0.24 1.74
C LEU A 116 -14.10 0.74 2.17
N TYR A 117 -15.01 1.05 1.25
CA TYR A 117 -16.01 2.11 1.44
C TYR A 117 -17.24 1.66 2.25
N LYS A 118 -17.43 0.34 2.45
CA LYS A 118 -18.56 -0.23 3.19
C LYS A 118 -18.07 -0.85 4.48
N ASN A 119 -18.87 -0.75 5.53
CA ASN A 119 -18.58 -1.40 6.80
C ASN A 119 -18.44 -2.92 6.65
N GLU A 120 -19.27 -3.54 5.81
CA GLU A 120 -19.23 -4.97 5.52
C GLU A 120 -17.87 -5.37 4.95
N ASP A 121 -17.35 -4.63 3.96
CA ASP A 121 -16.04 -4.85 3.36
C ASP A 121 -14.92 -4.76 4.41
N LEU A 122 -15.00 -3.76 5.30
CA LEU A 122 -14.04 -3.61 6.40
C LEU A 122 -14.09 -4.80 7.36
N PHE A 123 -15.30 -5.24 7.75
CA PHE A 123 -15.44 -6.40 8.63
C PHE A 123 -14.92 -7.69 7.98
N ASP A 124 -15.14 -7.89 6.69
CA ASP A 124 -14.65 -9.06 5.97
C ASP A 124 -13.12 -9.05 5.89
N ALA A 125 -12.50 -7.92 5.58
CA ALA A 125 -11.05 -7.78 5.60
C ALA A 125 -10.47 -8.05 7.01
N LEU A 126 -11.10 -7.55 8.08
CA LEU A 126 -10.66 -7.82 9.45
C LEU A 126 -10.84 -9.30 9.86
N LYS A 127 -11.88 -9.98 9.35
CA LYS A 127 -12.02 -11.46 9.52
C LYS A 127 -10.88 -12.19 8.82
N VAL A 128 -10.51 -11.77 7.60
CA VAL A 128 -9.37 -12.33 6.88
C VAL A 128 -8.09 -12.15 7.70
N VAL A 129 -7.81 -10.95 8.21
CA VAL A 129 -6.67 -10.70 9.09
C VAL A 129 -6.68 -11.64 10.28
N ARG A 130 -7.80 -11.75 11.01
CA ARG A 130 -7.93 -12.64 12.17
C ARG A 130 -7.67 -14.12 11.80
N ASN A 131 -8.15 -14.55 10.63
CA ASN A 131 -7.98 -15.91 10.16
C ASN A 131 -6.54 -16.23 9.78
N HIS A 132 -5.74 -15.24 9.40
CA HIS A 132 -4.35 -15.41 9.02
C HIS A 132 -3.35 -15.00 10.12
N LEU A 133 -3.80 -14.42 11.21
CA LEU A 133 -2.94 -14.03 12.32
C LEU A 133 -2.73 -15.20 13.28
N LYS A 134 -1.49 -15.42 13.73
CA LYS A 134 -1.18 -16.37 14.83
C LYS A 134 -1.77 -15.84 16.13
N GLU A 135 -1.94 -16.71 17.13
CA GLU A 135 -2.53 -16.36 18.43
C GLU A 135 -1.81 -15.19 19.12
N LYS A 136 -0.49 -15.14 19.02
CA LYS A 136 0.35 -14.03 19.55
C LYS A 136 0.85 -13.10 18.45
N GLY A 137 0.25 -13.16 17.26
CA GLY A 137 0.61 -12.31 16.14
C GLY A 137 0.16 -10.88 16.36
N LEU A 138 0.84 -9.96 15.70
CA LEU A 138 0.53 -8.53 15.72
C LEU A 138 -0.10 -8.11 14.40
N PHE A 139 -1.20 -7.36 14.48
CA PHE A 139 -1.78 -6.65 13.34
C PHE A 139 -1.55 -5.15 13.49
N LEU A 140 -1.05 -4.52 12.44
CA LEU A 140 -0.81 -3.08 12.38
C LEU A 140 -1.46 -2.49 11.13
N LEU A 141 -2.15 -1.38 11.28
CA LEU A 141 -2.63 -0.59 10.17
C LEU A 141 -2.39 0.89 10.44
N ASP A 142 -2.22 1.66 9.40
CA ASP A 142 -2.31 3.11 9.46
C ASP A 142 -3.60 3.59 8.80
N CYS A 143 -4.08 4.71 9.25
CA CYS A 143 -5.21 5.39 8.64
C CYS A 143 -5.04 6.90 8.75
N PHE A 144 -5.54 7.60 7.75
CA PHE A 144 -5.49 9.04 7.68
C PHE A 144 -6.31 9.66 8.82
N ASN A 145 -5.69 10.55 9.57
CA ASN A 145 -6.36 11.38 10.56
C ASN A 145 -6.48 12.82 9.99
N PRO A 146 -7.67 13.23 9.55
CA PRO A 146 -7.85 14.52 8.87
C PRO A 146 -7.57 15.68 9.81
N ASN A 147 -6.76 16.65 9.38
CA ASN A 147 -6.65 17.95 10.03
C ASN A 147 -7.82 18.82 9.55
N ILE A 148 -8.86 18.90 10.37
CA ILE A 148 -10.10 19.62 10.04
C ILE A 148 -9.85 21.11 9.79
N GLN A 149 -8.96 21.74 10.58
CA GLN A 149 -8.62 23.14 10.38
C GLN A 149 -7.99 23.37 9.01
N TYR A 150 -7.01 22.52 8.63
CA TYR A 150 -6.37 22.60 7.32
C TYR A 150 -7.38 22.40 6.18
N ILE A 151 -8.32 21.46 6.33
CA ILE A 151 -9.36 21.19 5.33
C ILE A 151 -10.23 22.43 5.14
N VAL A 152 -10.72 23.02 6.23
CA VAL A 152 -11.58 24.23 6.19
C VAL A 152 -10.86 25.42 5.57
N GLU A 153 -9.61 25.65 5.95
CA GLU A 153 -8.81 26.76 5.42
C GLU A 153 -8.45 26.62 3.93
N ASN A 154 -8.47 25.38 3.41
CA ASN A 154 -8.05 25.05 2.05
C ASN A 154 -9.15 24.45 1.17
N GLU A 155 -10.40 24.40 1.63
CA GLU A 155 -11.54 23.75 0.98
C GLU A 155 -11.73 24.11 -0.51
N ARG A 156 -11.37 25.33 -0.90
CA ARG A 156 -11.55 25.84 -2.28
C ARG A 156 -10.25 26.18 -2.99
N LYS A 157 -9.11 25.84 -2.39
CA LYS A 157 -7.81 26.14 -2.98
C LYS A 157 -7.32 24.98 -3.80
N GLN A 158 -6.74 25.29 -4.94
CA GLN A 158 -6.03 24.32 -5.77
C GLN A 158 -4.58 24.24 -5.31
N HIS A 159 -4.07 23.05 -5.10
CA HIS A 159 -2.69 22.81 -4.73
C HIS A 159 -2.07 21.78 -5.67
N VAL A 160 -0.93 22.11 -6.27
CA VAL A 160 -0.09 21.10 -6.91
C VAL A 160 0.52 20.25 -5.80
N ILE A 161 0.23 18.94 -5.80
CA ILE A 161 0.68 18.02 -4.75
C ILE A 161 1.98 17.38 -5.13
N ALA A 162 2.14 17.04 -6.41
CA ALA A 162 3.35 16.43 -6.91
C ALA A 162 3.51 16.73 -8.40
N GLU A 163 4.76 16.83 -8.81
CA GLU A 163 5.17 16.80 -10.21
C GLU A 163 5.93 15.49 -10.44
N TYR A 164 5.61 14.77 -11.50
CA TYR A 164 6.32 13.56 -11.88
C TYR A 164 6.67 13.59 -13.36
N THR A 165 7.76 12.90 -13.73
CA THR A 165 8.19 12.79 -15.11
C THR A 165 7.88 11.37 -15.59
N THR A 166 7.11 11.23 -16.65
CA THR A 166 7.01 9.99 -17.40
C THR A 166 8.16 9.92 -18.40
N ASN A 167 8.43 8.74 -18.97
CA ASN A 167 9.52 8.55 -19.92
C ASN A 167 9.47 9.52 -21.12
N ASP A 168 8.33 10.11 -21.42
CA ASP A 168 8.13 10.96 -22.58
C ASP A 168 7.83 12.44 -22.24
N GLU A 169 7.33 12.78 -21.06
CA GLU A 169 6.97 14.17 -20.69
C GLU A 169 6.91 14.41 -19.18
N LYS A 170 7.29 15.61 -18.75
CA LYS A 170 7.06 16.09 -17.39
C LYS A 170 5.57 16.38 -17.21
N LYS A 171 4.90 15.65 -16.32
CA LYS A 171 3.48 15.84 -16.00
C LYS A 171 3.32 16.32 -14.56
N SER A 172 2.51 17.36 -14.37
CA SER A 172 2.10 17.82 -13.06
C SER A 172 0.73 17.24 -12.70
N VAL A 173 0.59 16.79 -11.46
CA VAL A 173 -0.71 16.35 -10.91
C VAL A 173 -1.28 17.52 -10.11
N ASP A 174 -2.35 18.08 -10.66
CA ASP A 174 -3.15 19.10 -9.98
C ASP A 174 -4.33 18.39 -9.27
N LYS A 175 -4.30 18.34 -7.94
CA LYS A 175 -5.48 17.92 -7.16
C LYS A 175 -6.45 19.09 -7.08
N THR A 176 -7.23 19.23 -8.11
CA THR A 176 -8.45 20.01 -8.04
C THR A 176 -9.61 19.11 -7.67
N LYS A 177 -10.24 19.45 -6.55
CA LYS A 177 -11.56 18.99 -6.12
C LYS A 177 -11.64 17.52 -5.65
N HIS A 178 -11.70 17.35 -4.39
CA HIS A 178 -12.82 16.86 -3.60
C HIS A 178 -12.36 16.75 -2.15
N ALA A 179 -12.43 17.87 -1.42
CA ALA A 179 -12.71 17.77 0.00
C ALA A 179 -14.22 17.52 0.09
N LEU A 180 -14.61 16.34 0.46
CA LEU A 180 -15.88 16.09 1.12
C LEU A 180 -15.76 16.53 2.53
#